data_174267af749e85c7396901577ba93425
#
_entry.id   174267af749e85c7396901577ba93425
#
_cell.length_a   1.000
_cell.length_b   1.000
_cell.length_c   1.000
_cell.angle_alpha   90.00
_cell.angle_beta   90.00
_cell.angle_gamma   90.00
#
_symmetry.space_group_name_H-M   'P 1'
#
loop_
_entity.id
_entity.type
_entity.pdbx_description
1 polymer ?
#
loop_
_entity_poly.entity_id
_entity_poly.type
_entity_poly.pdbx_seq_one_letter_code
_entity_poly.pdbx_strand_id
1 'polypeptide(L)'
;MKHTKEFDTILLETAAGTLTVEGPVSRSQLEQYHFHNELTAFRPADKQIEALLEIADLKEARIIIARTSDTIIGYVTYLHPDPLERWSNFNMEDLIELGAIEIIRKYRGSGVGSALLRQSMKDPYMENYIVISTEYYWHWDLDYSQLSIWDYRKVMEKMMAAGGLLPVPTDEPEINSHPANCLMVRIGSNVPQKSIELFDKLRFLGPNHY
;
A
#
# COMPACT_ATOMS: atom_id res chain seq x y z
N MET A 1 5.94 20.24 -0.70
CA MET A 1 6.29 19.47 -1.93
C MET A 1 5.15 19.52 -2.96
N LYS A 2 5.42 19.37 -4.28
CA LYS A 2 4.35 19.28 -5.29
C LYS A 2 3.99 17.80 -5.50
N HIS A 3 2.77 17.42 -5.19
CA HIS A 3 2.26 16.05 -5.29
C HIS A 3 1.68 15.76 -6.69
N THR A 4 2.53 15.82 -7.72
CA THR A 4 2.13 15.50 -9.09
C THR A 4 1.86 14.01 -9.22
N LYS A 5 0.89 13.63 -10.06
CA LYS A 5 0.48 12.24 -10.31
C LYS A 5 0.45 12.01 -11.83
N GLU A 6 0.93 10.87 -12.29
CA GLU A 6 0.83 10.45 -13.68
C GLU A 6 0.05 9.14 -13.77
N PHE A 7 -1.08 9.19 -14.47
CA PHE A 7 -1.96 8.02 -14.65
C PHE A 7 -1.39 7.08 -15.69
N ASP A 8 -1.42 5.78 -15.40
CA ASP A 8 -1.08 4.71 -16.33
C ASP A 8 -2.03 3.53 -16.18
N THR A 9 -2.13 2.68 -17.19
CA THR A 9 -3.01 1.52 -17.23
C THR A 9 -2.37 0.35 -17.94
N ILE A 10 -2.61 -0.87 -17.44
CA ILE A 10 -2.18 -2.12 -18.06
C ILE A 10 -3.32 -3.13 -18.06
N LEU A 11 -3.24 -4.09 -18.97
CA LEU A 11 -4.07 -5.31 -18.94
C LEU A 11 -3.30 -6.43 -18.26
N LEU A 12 -3.97 -7.16 -17.39
CA LEU A 12 -3.44 -8.31 -16.68
C LEU A 12 -4.28 -9.55 -17.01
N GLU A 13 -3.67 -10.50 -17.68
CA GLU A 13 -4.30 -11.81 -17.93
C GLU A 13 -4.20 -12.68 -16.68
N THR A 14 -5.35 -13.22 -16.26
CA THR A 14 -5.45 -14.18 -15.17
C THR A 14 -6.25 -15.42 -15.60
N ALA A 15 -6.15 -16.49 -14.85
CA ALA A 15 -6.98 -17.68 -15.09
C ALA A 15 -8.50 -17.40 -14.98
N ALA A 16 -8.87 -16.32 -14.27
CA ALA A 16 -10.26 -15.89 -14.06
C ALA A 16 -10.73 -14.80 -15.04
N GLY A 17 -9.89 -14.46 -16.03
CA GLY A 17 -10.17 -13.44 -17.05
C GLY A 17 -9.18 -12.28 -17.03
N THR A 18 -9.33 -11.40 -18.01
CA THR A 18 -8.52 -10.18 -18.16
C THR A 18 -9.00 -9.11 -17.18
N LEU A 19 -8.06 -8.51 -16.48
CA LEU A 19 -8.28 -7.36 -15.59
C LEU A 19 -7.59 -6.12 -16.16
N THR A 20 -8.14 -4.95 -15.85
CA THR A 20 -7.44 -3.67 -15.99
C THR A 20 -6.85 -3.29 -14.65
N VAL A 21 -5.55 -2.97 -14.64
CA VAL A 21 -4.86 -2.40 -13.45
C VAL A 21 -4.44 -0.99 -13.81
N GLU A 22 -4.93 -0.01 -13.09
CA GLU A 22 -4.80 1.40 -13.45
C GLU A 22 -4.73 2.34 -12.26
N GLY A 23 -4.13 3.50 -12.48
CA GLY A 23 -4.04 4.58 -11.50
C GLY A 23 -2.81 5.47 -11.69
N PRO A 24 -2.64 6.47 -10.80
CA PRO A 24 -3.52 6.83 -9.69
C PRO A 24 -4.88 7.34 -10.15
N VAL A 25 -5.95 6.74 -9.62
CA VAL A 25 -7.34 7.11 -9.99
C VAL A 25 -7.86 8.28 -9.16
N SER A 26 -8.66 9.13 -9.80
CA SER A 26 -9.39 10.22 -9.15
C SER A 26 -10.71 9.75 -8.53
N ARG A 27 -11.32 10.59 -7.68
CA ARG A 27 -12.68 10.38 -7.17
C ARG A 27 -13.66 10.07 -8.31
N SER A 28 -13.68 10.91 -9.35
CA SER A 28 -14.61 10.75 -10.48
C SER A 28 -14.41 9.47 -11.28
N GLN A 29 -13.20 8.91 -11.31
CA GLN A 29 -12.95 7.60 -11.89
C GLN A 29 -13.44 6.47 -10.99
N LEU A 30 -13.22 6.56 -9.66
CA LEU A 30 -13.74 5.57 -8.70
C LEU A 30 -15.27 5.48 -8.76
N GLU A 31 -15.95 6.61 -8.86
CA GLU A 31 -17.43 6.70 -8.92
C GLU A 31 -18.04 6.06 -10.19
N GLN A 32 -17.23 5.75 -11.21
CA GLN A 32 -17.69 5.09 -12.43
C GLN A 32 -17.82 3.57 -12.31
N TYR A 33 -17.22 2.98 -11.27
CA TYR A 33 -17.15 1.53 -11.11
C TYR A 33 -17.93 1.05 -9.91
N HIS A 34 -18.45 -0.17 -10.01
CA HIS A 34 -18.97 -0.88 -8.85
C HIS A 34 -17.81 -1.31 -7.94
N PHE A 35 -18.01 -1.24 -6.64
CA PHE A 35 -17.06 -1.73 -5.66
C PHE A 35 -17.50 -3.13 -5.20
N HIS A 36 -16.63 -4.13 -5.31
CA HIS A 36 -17.01 -5.51 -5.03
C HIS A 36 -17.29 -5.73 -3.55
N ASN A 37 -18.39 -6.43 -3.22
CA ASN A 37 -18.86 -6.62 -1.85
C ASN A 37 -17.91 -7.44 -0.95
N GLU A 38 -16.96 -8.19 -1.52
CA GLU A 38 -15.93 -8.92 -0.76
C GLU A 38 -14.72 -8.06 -0.35
N LEU A 39 -14.63 -6.81 -0.77
CA LEU A 39 -13.59 -5.88 -0.33
C LEU A 39 -13.97 -5.33 1.05
N THR A 40 -13.71 -6.11 2.09
CA THR A 40 -14.16 -5.87 3.47
C THR A 40 -13.08 -6.08 4.51
N ALA A 41 -11.81 -6.20 4.13
CA ALA A 41 -10.73 -6.51 5.06
C ALA A 41 -10.55 -5.43 6.16
N PHE A 42 -10.83 -4.16 5.85
CA PHE A 42 -10.66 -3.05 6.78
C PHE A 42 -11.97 -2.52 7.33
N ARG A 43 -13.05 -2.55 6.54
CA ARG A 43 -14.39 -2.10 6.92
C ARG A 43 -15.45 -2.63 5.93
N PRO A 44 -16.76 -2.54 6.22
CA PRO A 44 -17.82 -2.91 5.26
C PRO A 44 -17.61 -2.22 3.90
N ALA A 45 -17.95 -2.90 2.79
CA ALA A 45 -17.61 -2.45 1.43
C ALA A 45 -18.17 -1.06 1.08
N ASP A 46 -19.38 -0.74 1.53
CA ASP A 46 -20.00 0.59 1.39
C ASP A 46 -19.20 1.69 2.10
N LYS A 47 -18.69 1.39 3.29
CA LYS A 47 -17.82 2.31 4.05
C LYS A 47 -16.40 2.36 3.51
N GLN A 48 -15.93 1.28 2.92
CA GLN A 48 -14.61 1.24 2.31
C GLN A 48 -14.54 2.12 1.06
N ILE A 49 -15.55 2.05 0.18
CA ILE A 49 -15.56 2.93 -1.01
C ILE A 49 -15.73 4.41 -0.61
N GLU A 50 -16.56 4.74 0.39
CA GLU A 50 -16.65 6.11 0.93
C GLU A 50 -15.27 6.63 1.36
N ALA A 51 -14.52 5.82 2.12
CA ALA A 51 -13.16 6.19 2.54
C ALA A 51 -12.18 6.32 1.38
N LEU A 52 -12.25 5.46 0.35
CA LEU A 52 -11.42 5.62 -0.85
C LEU A 52 -11.72 6.90 -1.61
N LEU A 53 -12.98 7.32 -1.68
CA LEU A 53 -13.36 8.58 -2.28
C LEU A 53 -12.79 9.79 -1.50
N GLU A 54 -12.78 9.74 -0.17
CA GLU A 54 -12.12 10.77 0.66
C GLU A 54 -10.60 10.79 0.46
N ILE A 55 -9.96 9.62 0.42
CA ILE A 55 -8.52 9.49 0.16
C ILE A 55 -8.17 10.03 -1.23
N ALA A 56 -9.00 9.80 -2.25
CA ALA A 56 -8.75 10.26 -3.61
C ALA A 56 -8.68 11.81 -3.71
N ASP A 57 -9.31 12.53 -2.80
CA ASP A 57 -9.29 13.99 -2.73
C ASP A 57 -8.01 14.56 -2.08
N LEU A 58 -7.22 13.73 -1.40
CA LEU A 58 -5.95 14.15 -0.82
C LEU A 58 -4.89 14.38 -1.91
N LYS A 59 -4.12 15.46 -1.75
CA LYS A 59 -3.14 15.86 -2.77
C LYS A 59 -2.03 14.83 -2.94
N GLU A 60 -1.51 14.31 -1.85
CA GLU A 60 -0.43 13.32 -1.81
C GLU A 60 -0.92 11.91 -2.13
N ALA A 61 -2.18 11.60 -1.83
CA ALA A 61 -2.67 10.23 -1.91
C ALA A 61 -2.67 9.67 -3.33
N ARG A 62 -2.45 8.37 -3.45
CA ARG A 62 -2.55 7.61 -4.69
C ARG A 62 -3.38 6.36 -4.45
N ILE A 63 -4.30 6.09 -5.34
CA ILE A 63 -5.09 4.85 -5.35
C ILE A 63 -4.88 4.17 -6.70
N ILE A 64 -4.41 2.94 -6.66
CA ILE A 64 -4.32 2.08 -7.85
C ILE A 64 -5.38 1.00 -7.69
N ILE A 65 -6.13 0.73 -8.74
CA ILE A 65 -7.20 -0.27 -8.72
C ILE A 65 -6.93 -1.41 -9.71
N ALA A 66 -7.43 -2.58 -9.38
CA ALA A 66 -7.62 -3.69 -10.31
C ALA A 66 -9.11 -3.91 -10.50
N ARG A 67 -9.55 -3.96 -11.74
CA ARG A 67 -10.98 -4.09 -12.06
C ARG A 67 -11.25 -5.01 -13.23
N THR A 68 -12.47 -5.53 -13.29
CA THR A 68 -13.09 -6.06 -14.51
C THR A 68 -13.51 -4.90 -15.42
N SER A 69 -14.42 -5.11 -16.37
CA SER A 69 -14.98 -4.02 -17.18
C SER A 69 -15.59 -2.90 -16.34
N ASP A 70 -16.27 -3.24 -15.26
CA ASP A 70 -17.13 -2.34 -14.49
C ASP A 70 -17.00 -2.45 -12.96
N THR A 71 -16.23 -3.42 -12.44
CA THR A 71 -16.20 -3.71 -11.01
C THR A 71 -14.77 -3.73 -10.47
N ILE A 72 -14.48 -2.92 -9.45
CA ILE A 72 -13.23 -2.92 -8.70
C ILE A 72 -13.17 -4.20 -7.87
N ILE A 73 -12.11 -5.00 -8.07
CA ILE A 73 -11.88 -6.29 -7.41
C ILE A 73 -10.64 -6.29 -6.51
N GLY A 74 -9.90 -5.19 -6.51
CA GLY A 74 -8.74 -4.97 -5.66
C GLY A 74 -8.23 -3.54 -5.77
N TYR A 75 -7.51 -3.10 -4.78
CA TYR A 75 -6.95 -1.76 -4.73
C TYR A 75 -5.71 -1.72 -3.83
N VAL A 76 -4.91 -0.68 -3.98
CA VAL A 76 -3.87 -0.26 -3.04
C VAL A 76 -3.94 1.25 -2.85
N THR A 77 -3.71 1.71 -1.62
CA THR A 77 -3.70 3.14 -1.27
C THR A 77 -2.35 3.57 -0.74
N TYR A 78 -1.96 4.80 -1.07
CA TYR A 78 -0.80 5.49 -0.53
C TYR A 78 -1.24 6.87 -0.08
N LEU A 79 -0.90 7.24 1.16
CA LEU A 79 -1.21 8.55 1.76
C LEU A 79 -0.19 8.86 2.87
N HIS A 80 -0.22 10.06 3.44
CA HIS A 80 0.61 10.35 4.61
C HIS A 80 0.19 9.43 5.78
N PRO A 81 1.14 9.00 6.63
CA PRO A 81 0.84 8.23 7.84
C PRO A 81 -0.15 8.95 8.76
N ASP A 82 -0.90 8.18 9.56
CA ASP A 82 -1.82 8.73 10.54
C ASP A 82 -1.07 9.67 11.50
N PRO A 83 -1.62 10.87 11.80
CA PRO A 83 -1.00 11.84 12.72
C PRO A 83 -0.68 11.29 14.11
N LEU A 84 -1.34 10.22 14.55
CA LEU A 84 -1.09 9.56 15.83
C LEU A 84 0.04 8.53 15.80
N GLU A 85 0.51 8.17 14.62
CA GLU A 85 1.59 7.20 14.47
C GLU A 85 2.98 7.88 14.50
N ARG A 86 3.98 7.11 14.94
CA ARG A 86 5.39 7.52 14.96
C ARG A 86 5.83 8.10 13.60
N TRP A 87 5.36 7.51 12.51
CA TRP A 87 5.78 7.85 11.15
C TRP A 87 5.43 9.27 10.72
N SER A 88 4.49 9.93 11.43
CA SER A 88 4.10 11.34 11.22
C SER A 88 4.95 12.35 12.01
N ASN A 89 5.77 11.91 12.98
CA ASN A 89 6.42 12.81 13.97
C ASN A 89 7.27 13.93 13.37
N PHE A 90 7.87 13.76 12.21
CA PHE A 90 8.70 14.79 11.58
C PHE A 90 7.99 15.54 10.45
N ASN A 91 6.69 15.31 10.23
CA ASN A 91 5.88 15.94 9.19
C ASN A 91 6.58 15.92 7.81
N MET A 92 7.11 14.77 7.43
CA MET A 92 7.83 14.59 6.18
C MET A 92 6.84 14.58 5.01
N GLU A 93 6.87 15.61 4.15
CA GLU A 93 5.99 15.70 2.97
C GLU A 93 6.30 14.62 1.92
N ASP A 94 7.51 14.06 1.94
CA ASP A 94 8.02 13.02 1.04
C ASP A 94 7.99 11.62 1.64
N LEU A 95 7.29 11.43 2.77
CA LEU A 95 7.02 10.11 3.35
C LEU A 95 5.53 9.80 3.19
N ILE A 96 5.23 8.69 2.51
CA ILE A 96 3.87 8.16 2.39
C ILE A 96 3.84 6.70 2.82
N GLU A 97 2.68 6.29 3.31
CA GLU A 97 2.42 4.92 3.72
C GLU A 97 1.53 4.20 2.71
N LEU A 98 1.86 2.95 2.41
CA LEU A 98 0.93 2.00 1.84
C LEU A 98 -0.08 1.65 2.94
N GLY A 99 -1.21 2.37 2.96
CA GLY A 99 -2.20 2.27 4.02
C GLY A 99 -3.10 1.05 3.92
N ALA A 100 -3.36 0.55 2.71
CA ALA A 100 -4.16 -0.65 2.49
C ALA A 100 -3.84 -1.29 1.14
N ILE A 101 -3.84 -2.61 1.11
CA ILE A 101 -3.90 -3.41 -0.12
C ILE A 101 -4.90 -4.54 0.07
N GLU A 102 -5.88 -4.63 -0.81
CA GLU A 102 -6.91 -5.65 -0.72
C GLU A 102 -7.27 -6.19 -2.11
N ILE A 103 -7.53 -7.50 -2.18
CA ILE A 103 -7.95 -8.20 -3.40
C ILE A 103 -8.97 -9.24 -2.98
N ILE A 104 -10.09 -9.33 -3.71
CA ILE A 104 -11.09 -10.36 -3.45
C ILE A 104 -10.51 -11.77 -3.59
N ARG A 105 -11.04 -12.72 -2.84
CA ARG A 105 -10.50 -14.09 -2.73
C ARG A 105 -10.30 -14.77 -4.07
N LYS A 106 -11.26 -14.59 -4.99
CA LYS A 106 -11.22 -15.16 -6.33
C LYS A 106 -9.92 -14.88 -7.11
N TYR A 107 -9.29 -13.73 -6.90
CA TYR A 107 -8.09 -13.31 -7.62
C TYR A 107 -6.81 -13.35 -6.79
N ARG A 108 -6.88 -13.82 -5.55
CA ARG A 108 -5.67 -14.02 -4.72
C ARG A 108 -4.80 -15.13 -5.30
N GLY A 109 -3.49 -14.96 -5.21
CA GLY A 109 -2.52 -15.90 -5.81
C GLY A 109 -2.35 -15.81 -7.33
N SER A 110 -3.14 -15.00 -8.03
CA SER A 110 -3.04 -14.80 -9.49
C SER A 110 -2.12 -13.66 -9.94
N GLY A 111 -1.33 -13.07 -9.00
CA GLY A 111 -0.39 -12.01 -9.31
C GLY A 111 -0.97 -10.58 -9.27
N VAL A 112 -2.25 -10.40 -8.96
CA VAL A 112 -2.92 -9.08 -8.92
C VAL A 112 -2.25 -8.15 -7.92
N GLY A 113 -1.91 -8.61 -6.70
CA GLY A 113 -1.24 -7.78 -5.70
C GLY A 113 0.11 -7.24 -6.21
N SER A 114 0.92 -8.11 -6.78
CA SER A 114 2.19 -7.70 -7.40
C SER A 114 1.99 -6.76 -8.60
N ALA A 115 0.91 -6.91 -9.35
CA ALA A 115 0.57 -6.02 -10.47
C ALA A 115 0.16 -4.63 -9.97
N LEU A 116 -0.68 -4.55 -8.92
CA LEU A 116 -1.05 -3.30 -8.26
C LEU A 116 0.20 -2.53 -7.78
N LEU A 117 1.12 -3.23 -7.10
CA LEU A 117 2.34 -2.60 -6.59
C LEU A 117 3.29 -2.16 -7.72
N ARG A 118 3.46 -2.97 -8.77
CA ARG A 118 4.25 -2.54 -9.94
C ARG A 118 3.62 -1.36 -10.63
N GLN A 119 2.29 -1.37 -10.80
CA GLN A 119 1.56 -0.27 -11.43
C GLN A 119 1.67 1.02 -10.62
N SER A 120 1.66 0.95 -9.29
CA SER A 120 1.89 2.10 -8.41
C SER A 120 3.22 2.81 -8.71
N MET A 121 4.27 2.04 -9.03
CA MET A 121 5.62 2.56 -9.27
C MET A 121 5.87 2.98 -10.72
N LYS A 122 4.85 2.92 -11.60
CA LYS A 122 4.90 3.48 -12.96
C LYS A 122 4.81 4.99 -12.97
N ASP A 123 4.10 5.58 -12.00
CA ASP A 123 4.11 7.03 -11.80
C ASP A 123 5.53 7.49 -11.43
N PRO A 124 6.25 8.23 -12.33
CA PRO A 124 7.63 8.64 -12.07
C PRO A 124 7.77 9.54 -10.85
N TYR A 125 6.68 10.18 -10.42
CA TYR A 125 6.68 11.01 -9.22
C TYR A 125 6.74 10.19 -7.93
N MET A 126 6.53 8.87 -7.98
CA MET A 126 6.80 7.96 -6.85
C MET A 126 8.30 7.89 -6.49
N GLU A 127 9.18 8.30 -7.40
CA GLU A 127 10.61 8.42 -7.14
C GLU A 127 10.95 9.59 -6.17
N ASN A 128 10.00 10.45 -5.86
CA ASN A 128 10.18 11.54 -4.90
C ASN A 128 9.78 11.16 -3.47
N TYR A 129 9.36 9.90 -3.23
CA TYR A 129 8.84 9.48 -1.92
C TYR A 129 9.66 8.36 -1.29
N ILE A 130 9.72 8.42 0.03
CA ILE A 130 9.92 7.25 0.87
C ILE A 130 8.55 6.62 1.06
N VAL A 131 8.40 5.38 0.62
CA VAL A 131 7.17 4.60 0.79
C VAL A 131 7.40 3.58 1.89
N ILE A 132 6.56 3.59 2.91
CA ILE A 132 6.59 2.60 3.99
C ILE A 132 5.33 1.73 3.98
N SER A 133 5.42 0.56 4.58
CA SER A 133 4.28 -0.27 5.00
C SER A 133 4.63 -0.95 6.31
N THR A 134 3.72 -0.89 7.28
CA THR A 134 3.85 -1.57 8.55
C THR A 134 3.06 -2.87 8.49
N GLU A 135 3.75 -4.00 8.56
CA GLU A 135 3.14 -5.31 8.39
C GLU A 135 3.07 -6.05 9.72
N TYR A 136 1.85 -6.38 10.13
CA TYR A 136 1.54 -7.07 11.36
C TYR A 136 0.87 -8.41 11.06
N TYR A 137 1.42 -9.54 11.56
CA TYR A 137 0.93 -10.88 11.25
C TYR A 137 -0.53 -11.12 11.63
N TRP A 138 -1.07 -10.40 12.61
CA TRP A 138 -2.47 -10.52 13.03
C TRP A 138 -3.47 -9.87 12.07
N HIS A 139 -3.02 -9.09 11.09
CA HIS A 139 -3.84 -8.58 9.98
C HIS A 139 -3.88 -9.53 8.78
N TRP A 140 -3.06 -10.58 8.81
CA TRP A 140 -2.95 -11.49 7.68
C TRP A 140 -4.08 -12.52 7.67
N ASP A 141 -4.62 -12.84 6.49
CA ASP A 141 -5.72 -13.81 6.30
C ASP A 141 -5.19 -15.26 6.34
N LEU A 142 -4.65 -15.63 7.52
CA LEU A 142 -4.04 -16.95 7.74
C LEU A 142 -5.09 -18.07 7.67
N ASP A 143 -6.31 -17.80 8.14
CA ASP A 143 -7.41 -18.78 8.13
C ASP A 143 -7.83 -19.16 6.71
N TYR A 144 -7.86 -18.19 5.80
CA TYR A 144 -8.18 -18.49 4.40
C TYR A 144 -7.01 -19.11 3.66
N SER A 145 -5.81 -18.58 3.84
CA SER A 145 -4.61 -19.04 3.12
C SER A 145 -4.11 -20.40 3.58
N GLN A 146 -4.45 -20.82 4.81
CA GLN A 146 -3.95 -22.04 5.47
C GLN A 146 -2.41 -22.11 5.52
N LEU A 147 -1.73 -20.97 5.37
CA LEU A 147 -0.29 -20.87 5.46
C LEU A 147 0.17 -20.70 6.91
N SER A 148 1.37 -21.16 7.20
CA SER A 148 2.04 -20.75 8.44
C SER A 148 2.32 -19.25 8.40
N ILE A 149 2.46 -18.60 9.56
CA ILE A 149 2.87 -17.18 9.67
C ILE A 149 4.12 -16.90 8.83
N TRP A 150 5.10 -17.81 8.86
CA TRP A 150 6.38 -17.65 8.16
C TRP A 150 6.26 -17.80 6.64
N ASP A 151 5.38 -18.68 6.17
CA ASP A 151 5.15 -18.84 4.73
C ASP A 151 4.31 -17.69 4.20
N TYR A 152 3.33 -17.20 4.98
CA TYR A 152 2.59 -15.99 4.63
C TYR A 152 3.54 -14.77 4.56
N ARG A 153 4.46 -14.64 5.53
CA ARG A 153 5.49 -13.60 5.52
C ARG A 153 6.28 -13.61 4.20
N LYS A 154 6.73 -14.77 3.72
CA LYS A 154 7.45 -14.89 2.44
C LYS A 154 6.60 -14.45 1.24
N VAL A 155 5.31 -14.82 1.24
CA VAL A 155 4.36 -14.42 0.17
C VAL A 155 4.17 -12.90 0.18
N MET A 156 3.98 -12.31 1.35
CA MET A 156 3.85 -10.86 1.53
C MET A 156 5.10 -10.13 1.09
N GLU A 157 6.29 -10.53 1.55
CA GLU A 157 7.57 -9.92 1.14
C GLU A 157 7.80 -9.99 -0.38
N LYS A 158 7.48 -11.13 -0.99
CA LYS A 158 7.57 -11.30 -2.45
C LYS A 158 6.61 -10.36 -3.19
N MET A 159 5.40 -10.18 -2.67
CA MET A 159 4.43 -9.24 -3.22
C MET A 159 4.93 -7.80 -3.08
N MET A 160 5.36 -7.39 -1.90
CA MET A 160 5.88 -6.05 -1.59
C MET A 160 7.13 -5.72 -2.42
N ALA A 161 8.03 -6.69 -2.61
CA ALA A 161 9.21 -6.53 -3.46
C ALA A 161 8.86 -6.23 -4.92
N ALA A 162 7.68 -6.59 -5.41
CA ALA A 162 7.22 -6.22 -6.74
C ALA A 162 7.03 -4.70 -6.91
N GLY A 163 6.78 -3.97 -5.83
CA GLY A 163 6.79 -2.51 -5.75
C GLY A 163 8.11 -1.91 -5.26
N GLY A 164 9.15 -2.74 -5.06
CA GLY A 164 10.44 -2.30 -4.55
C GLY A 164 10.49 -2.08 -3.03
N LEU A 165 9.45 -2.47 -2.27
CA LEU A 165 9.48 -2.40 -0.82
C LEU A 165 10.24 -3.61 -0.27
N LEU A 166 11.23 -3.34 0.59
CA LEU A 166 12.08 -4.37 1.22
C LEU A 166 12.02 -4.21 2.75
N PRO A 167 12.17 -5.30 3.51
CA PRO A 167 12.18 -5.23 4.96
C PRO A 167 13.41 -4.46 5.46
N VAL A 168 13.20 -3.55 6.41
CA VAL A 168 14.27 -2.79 7.06
C VAL A 168 14.11 -2.83 8.58
N PRO A 169 15.19 -2.72 9.35
CA PRO A 169 15.13 -2.70 10.81
C PRO A 169 14.54 -1.38 11.33
N THR A 170 13.85 -1.48 12.46
CA THR A 170 13.31 -0.35 13.23
C THR A 170 13.31 -0.70 14.72
N ASP A 171 13.24 0.29 15.60
CA ASP A 171 12.99 0.10 17.03
C ASP A 171 11.51 0.35 17.40
N GLU A 172 10.61 0.42 16.42
CA GLU A 172 9.18 0.58 16.64
C GLU A 172 8.66 -0.60 17.48
N PRO A 173 8.08 -0.34 18.68
CA PRO A 173 7.74 -1.39 19.64
C PRO A 173 6.70 -2.39 19.13
N GLU A 174 5.68 -1.94 18.40
CA GLU A 174 4.63 -2.81 17.90
C GLU A 174 5.16 -3.75 16.82
N ILE A 175 6.03 -3.24 15.92
CA ILE A 175 6.72 -4.09 14.94
C ILE A 175 7.63 -5.09 15.65
N ASN A 176 8.37 -4.65 16.66
CA ASN A 176 9.29 -5.53 17.40
C ASN A 176 8.59 -6.48 18.39
N SER A 177 7.28 -6.34 18.59
CA SER A 177 6.51 -7.23 19.47
C SER A 177 6.47 -8.68 18.98
N HIS A 178 6.66 -8.90 17.67
CA HIS A 178 6.71 -10.24 17.09
C HIS A 178 7.66 -10.31 15.87
N PRO A 179 8.50 -11.33 15.75
CA PRO A 179 9.52 -11.41 14.67
C PRO A 179 8.94 -11.60 13.26
N ALA A 180 7.67 -11.94 13.11
CA ALA A 180 7.00 -11.96 11.83
C ALA A 180 6.54 -10.57 11.36
N ASN A 181 6.39 -9.60 12.26
CA ASN A 181 6.09 -8.22 11.88
C ASN A 181 7.29 -7.58 11.18
N CYS A 182 7.07 -6.59 10.37
CA CYS A 182 8.15 -5.84 9.73
C CYS A 182 7.74 -4.47 9.23
N LEU A 183 8.73 -3.61 9.15
CA LEU A 183 8.68 -2.38 8.38
C LEU A 183 9.20 -2.68 6.97
N MET A 184 8.38 -2.43 5.95
CA MET A 184 8.74 -2.52 4.55
C MET A 184 8.98 -1.12 4.01
N VAL A 185 10.06 -0.90 3.28
CA VAL A 185 10.45 0.44 2.80
C VAL A 185 10.94 0.39 1.36
N ARG A 186 10.54 1.40 0.59
CA ARG A 186 11.13 1.79 -0.68
C ARG A 186 11.55 3.25 -0.60
N ILE A 187 12.78 3.55 -0.98
CA ILE A 187 13.28 4.93 -1.11
C ILE A 187 13.39 5.23 -2.59
N GLY A 188 12.64 6.24 -3.05
CA GLY A 188 12.69 6.70 -4.43
C GLY A 188 14.01 7.37 -4.77
N SER A 189 14.43 7.29 -6.03
CA SER A 189 15.74 7.78 -6.51
C SER A 189 15.93 9.29 -6.40
N ASN A 190 14.85 10.05 -6.32
CA ASN A 190 14.86 11.51 -6.20
C ASN A 190 14.71 12.01 -4.75
N VAL A 191 14.59 11.11 -3.77
CA VAL A 191 14.47 11.50 -2.36
C VAL A 191 15.76 12.17 -1.91
N PRO A 192 15.70 13.39 -1.34
CA PRO A 192 16.88 14.09 -0.86
C PRO A 192 17.59 13.34 0.27
N GLN A 193 18.91 13.36 0.29
CA GLN A 193 19.71 12.72 1.33
C GLN A 193 19.29 13.15 2.75
N LYS A 194 18.92 14.42 2.93
CA LYS A 194 18.43 14.96 4.21
C LYS A 194 17.15 14.25 4.68
N SER A 195 16.23 13.91 3.73
CA SER A 195 15.01 13.18 4.06
C SER A 195 15.32 11.74 4.45
N ILE A 196 16.28 11.10 3.78
CA ILE A 196 16.72 9.73 4.14
C ILE A 196 17.30 9.72 5.57
N GLU A 197 18.15 10.69 5.90
CA GLU A 197 18.73 10.83 7.25
C GLU A 197 17.66 11.09 8.32
N LEU A 198 16.63 11.86 7.97
CA LEU A 198 15.51 12.14 8.86
C LEU A 198 14.65 10.87 9.07
N PHE A 199 14.40 10.13 8.02
CA PHE A 199 13.70 8.85 8.09
C PHE A 199 14.49 7.80 8.90
N ASP A 200 15.82 7.77 8.75
CA ASP A 200 16.67 6.88 9.55
C ASP A 200 16.59 7.23 11.06
N LYS A 201 16.49 8.51 11.41
CA LYS A 201 16.21 8.91 12.81
C LYS A 201 14.81 8.47 13.24
N LEU A 202 13.81 8.62 12.36
CA LEU A 202 12.42 8.23 12.64
C LEU A 202 12.28 6.75 12.93
N ARG A 203 13.04 5.90 12.24
CA ARG A 203 13.06 4.44 12.48
C ARG A 203 13.60 4.04 13.85
N PHE A 204 14.42 4.89 14.48
CA PHE A 204 15.13 4.60 15.72
C PHE A 204 14.98 5.74 16.74
N LEU A 205 13.72 6.11 17.05
CA LEU A 205 13.41 7.16 18.02
C LEU A 205 13.60 6.74 19.48
N GLY A 206 13.73 5.44 19.75
CA GLY A 206 13.71 4.89 21.11
C GLY A 206 12.27 4.77 21.66
N PRO A 207 12.09 4.08 22.78
CA PRO A 207 10.78 3.74 23.34
C PRO A 207 10.00 4.91 23.97
N ASN A 208 10.59 6.10 24.07
CA ASN A 208 10.02 7.24 24.82
C ASN A 208 9.43 8.35 23.93
N HIS A 209 9.19 8.12 22.66
CA HIS A 209 8.70 9.13 21.71
C HIS A 209 7.30 8.79 21.16
N TYR A 210 6.34 8.49 22.08
CA TYR A 210 4.91 8.37 21.80
C TYR A 210 4.15 9.52 22.45
#